data_984123b5ac1a8d8fa342221db87be04e
#
_entry.id   984123b5ac1a8d8fa342221db87be04e
#
_cell.length_a   1.000
_cell.length_b   1.000
_cell.length_c   1.000
_cell.angle_alpha   90.00
_cell.angle_beta   90.00
_cell.angle_gamma   90.00
#
_symmetry.space_group_name_H-M   'P 1'
#
loop_
_entity.id
_entity.type
_entity.pdbx_description
1 polymer ?
#
loop_
_entity_poly.entity_id
_entity_poly.type
_entity_poly.pdbx_seq_one_letter_code
_entity_poly.pdbx_strand_id
1 'polypeptide(L)'
;MVIQLLCACGKQKISMSDKVYVGVTCYDQNDTFLSELLVCFKEELNHLNKNGVETTVTVKNAAGSQRTQNDQVKELINAGCNVLCVNLVDRADPSEIIDVAKEHDVPIIFFNREPVAEDMRQWDRLYYVGADAKQSGVLQGELAVEMIRQNSQIDHNKDGKIQYVVLEGE
;
A
#
# COMPACT_ATOMS: atom_id res chain seq x y z
N MET A 1 -53.44 -7.64 10.82
CA MET A 1 -52.77 -6.93 9.72
C MET A 1 -51.28 -6.88 10.07
N VAL A 2 -50.49 -7.83 9.56
CA VAL A 2 -49.05 -7.99 9.87
C VAL A 2 -48.29 -7.35 8.74
N ILE A 3 -47.58 -6.26 9.08
CA ILE A 3 -46.69 -5.56 8.15
C ILE A 3 -45.33 -6.27 8.19
N GLN A 4 -45.02 -7.04 7.15
CA GLN A 4 -43.67 -7.58 6.93
C GLN A 4 -42.76 -6.46 6.40
N LEU A 5 -41.82 -6.01 7.24
CA LEU A 5 -40.69 -5.21 6.77
C LEU A 5 -39.73 -6.14 6.00
N LEU A 6 -39.72 -6.02 4.68
CA LEU A 6 -38.69 -6.57 3.83
C LEU A 6 -37.43 -5.68 3.93
N CYS A 7 -36.45 -6.14 4.71
CA CYS A 7 -35.11 -5.60 4.69
C CYS A 7 -34.43 -6.00 3.38
N ALA A 8 -34.50 -5.15 2.36
CA ALA A 8 -33.72 -5.32 1.13
C ALA A 8 -32.29 -4.91 1.39
N CYS A 9 -31.42 -5.85 1.77
CA CYS A 9 -29.97 -5.71 1.61
C CYS A 9 -29.66 -5.66 0.10
N GLY A 10 -29.72 -4.46 -0.45
CA GLY A 10 -29.25 -4.21 -1.81
C GLY A 10 -27.74 -4.39 -1.87
N LYS A 11 -27.28 -5.55 -2.37
CA LYS A 11 -25.94 -5.63 -2.95
C LYS A 11 -25.91 -4.60 -4.08
N GLN A 12 -25.25 -3.48 -3.86
CA GLN A 12 -24.99 -2.52 -4.91
C GLN A 12 -24.17 -3.25 -5.98
N LYS A 13 -24.82 -3.63 -7.08
CA LYS A 13 -24.11 -4.08 -8.28
C LYS A 13 -23.33 -2.86 -8.75
N ILE A 14 -22.00 -2.92 -8.64
CA ILE A 14 -21.12 -2.00 -9.34
C ILE A 14 -21.50 -2.12 -10.80
N SER A 15 -22.02 -1.03 -11.36
CA SER A 15 -22.29 -0.93 -12.78
C SER A 15 -20.95 -1.05 -13.49
N MET A 16 -20.76 -2.07 -14.34
CA MET A 16 -19.52 -2.29 -15.10
C MET A 16 -19.30 -1.26 -16.21
N SER A 17 -19.85 -0.06 -16.09
CA SER A 17 -19.70 1.02 -17.08
C SER A 17 -18.75 2.14 -16.65
N ASP A 18 -18.22 2.12 -15.43
CA ASP A 18 -17.37 3.20 -14.94
C ASP A 18 -15.91 2.88 -15.26
N LYS A 19 -15.28 3.74 -16.05
CA LYS A 19 -13.83 3.70 -16.30
C LYS A 19 -13.10 3.92 -14.98
N VAL A 20 -12.14 3.06 -14.69
CA VAL A 20 -11.28 3.19 -13.52
C VAL A 20 -10.02 3.93 -13.95
N TYR A 21 -9.85 5.15 -13.45
CA TYR A 21 -8.64 5.93 -13.69
C TYR A 21 -7.80 5.98 -12.42
N VAL A 22 -6.73 5.19 -12.40
CA VAL A 22 -5.83 5.03 -11.25
C VAL A 22 -4.72 6.07 -11.29
N GLY A 23 -4.62 6.90 -10.26
CA GLY A 23 -3.47 7.75 -10.01
C GLY A 23 -2.50 7.08 -9.05
N VAL A 24 -1.24 6.90 -9.45
CA VAL A 24 -0.20 6.32 -8.60
C VAL A 24 0.87 7.36 -8.32
N THR A 25 1.28 7.51 -7.05
CA THR A 25 2.46 8.29 -6.67
C THR A 25 3.34 7.46 -5.73
N CYS A 26 4.65 7.44 -6.02
CA CYS A 26 5.65 6.67 -5.29
C CYS A 26 6.71 7.59 -4.70
N TYR A 27 7.25 7.21 -3.52
CA TYR A 27 8.32 7.96 -2.88
C TYR A 27 9.58 8.06 -3.76
N ASP A 28 9.98 6.95 -4.41
CA ASP A 28 11.05 6.92 -5.40
C ASP A 28 10.86 5.74 -6.37
N GLN A 29 10.76 6.03 -7.67
CA GLN A 29 10.63 5.00 -8.70
C GLN A 29 11.96 4.29 -9.03
N ASN A 30 13.09 4.80 -8.54
CA ASN A 30 14.39 4.14 -8.71
C ASN A 30 14.63 3.01 -7.68
N ASP A 31 13.74 2.88 -6.69
CA ASP A 31 13.73 1.74 -5.78
C ASP A 31 13.42 0.46 -6.56
N THR A 32 14.30 -0.55 -6.45
CA THR A 32 14.21 -1.80 -7.22
C THR A 32 12.92 -2.55 -6.91
N PHE A 33 12.52 -2.62 -5.64
CA PHE A 33 11.30 -3.30 -5.23
C PHE A 33 10.06 -2.60 -5.80
N LEU A 34 9.99 -1.27 -5.73
CA LEU A 34 8.86 -0.51 -6.26
C LEU A 34 8.78 -0.57 -7.78
N SER A 35 9.91 -0.58 -8.48
CA SER A 35 9.93 -0.70 -9.94
C SER A 35 9.30 -2.03 -10.39
N GLU A 36 9.68 -3.14 -9.77
CA GLU A 36 9.11 -4.47 -10.05
C GLU A 36 7.61 -4.53 -9.67
N LEU A 37 7.24 -4.00 -8.50
CA LEU A 37 5.85 -3.93 -8.07
C LEU A 37 4.98 -3.15 -9.07
N LEU A 38 5.47 -2.03 -9.59
CA LEU A 38 4.76 -1.23 -10.58
C LEU A 38 4.62 -1.95 -11.94
N VAL A 39 5.58 -2.79 -12.32
CA VAL A 39 5.47 -3.65 -13.50
C VAL A 39 4.32 -4.64 -13.31
N CYS A 40 4.32 -5.42 -12.23
CA CYS A 40 3.25 -6.36 -11.90
C CYS A 40 1.89 -5.67 -11.81
N PHE A 41 1.83 -4.50 -11.18
CA PHE A 41 0.60 -3.71 -11.07
C PHE A 41 0.01 -3.33 -12.43
N LYS A 42 0.85 -2.86 -13.37
CA LYS A 42 0.42 -2.52 -14.72
C LYS A 42 -0.03 -3.75 -15.52
N GLU A 43 0.64 -4.89 -15.34
CA GLU A 43 0.25 -6.15 -15.97
C GLU A 43 -1.12 -6.60 -15.49
N GLU A 44 -1.41 -6.49 -14.19
CA GLU A 44 -2.70 -6.84 -13.65
C GLU A 44 -3.83 -5.91 -14.12
N LEU A 45 -3.58 -4.60 -14.20
CA LEU A 45 -4.53 -3.67 -14.82
C LEU A 45 -4.81 -4.02 -16.29
N ASN A 46 -3.79 -4.44 -17.05
CA ASN A 46 -3.98 -4.91 -18.43
C ASN A 46 -4.83 -6.19 -18.49
N HIS A 47 -4.72 -7.07 -17.48
CA HIS A 47 -5.57 -8.25 -17.35
C HIS A 47 -7.03 -7.85 -17.10
N LEU A 48 -7.28 -6.88 -16.23
CA LEU A 48 -8.63 -6.34 -15.98
C LEU A 48 -9.24 -5.73 -17.24
N ASN A 49 -8.46 -4.99 -18.02
CA ASN A 49 -8.90 -4.45 -19.31
C ASN A 49 -9.35 -5.53 -20.29
N LYS A 50 -8.60 -6.64 -20.39
CA LYS A 50 -8.97 -7.77 -21.24
C LYS A 50 -10.26 -8.45 -20.78
N ASN A 51 -10.60 -8.35 -19.49
CA ASN A 51 -11.80 -8.90 -18.89
C ASN A 51 -12.99 -7.91 -18.87
N GLY A 52 -12.88 -6.79 -19.59
CA GLY A 52 -13.97 -5.84 -19.79
C GLY A 52 -14.06 -4.72 -18.74
N VAL A 53 -13.08 -4.57 -17.84
CA VAL A 53 -12.98 -3.42 -16.93
C VAL A 53 -12.04 -2.41 -17.56
N GLU A 54 -12.54 -1.31 -18.08
CA GLU A 54 -11.71 -0.28 -18.70
C GLU A 54 -10.90 0.45 -17.61
N THR A 55 -9.58 0.26 -17.59
CA THR A 55 -8.67 0.88 -16.63
C THR A 55 -7.63 1.76 -17.33
N THR A 56 -7.29 2.88 -16.72
CA THR A 56 -6.19 3.76 -17.14
C THR A 56 -5.32 4.04 -15.91
N VAL A 57 -4.00 4.12 -16.08
CA VAL A 57 -3.07 4.41 -14.97
C VAL A 57 -2.09 5.53 -15.33
N THR A 58 -1.93 6.47 -14.40
CA THR A 58 -0.86 7.48 -14.43
C THR A 58 0.03 7.28 -13.21
N VAL A 59 1.34 7.18 -13.42
CA VAL A 59 2.33 6.97 -12.35
C VAL A 59 3.23 8.21 -12.24
N LYS A 60 3.43 8.71 -11.02
CA LYS A 60 4.29 9.86 -10.70
C LYS A 60 5.35 9.46 -9.68
N ASN A 61 6.53 10.07 -9.81
CA ASN A 61 7.67 9.90 -8.90
C ASN A 61 7.84 11.14 -8.01
N ALA A 62 7.71 10.96 -6.70
CA ALA A 62 7.90 12.07 -5.75
C ALA A 62 9.40 12.38 -5.48
N ALA A 63 10.29 11.49 -5.88
CA ALA A 63 11.75 11.63 -5.72
C ALA A 63 12.16 12.04 -4.28
N GLY A 64 11.55 11.41 -3.28
CA GLY A 64 11.84 11.64 -1.86
C GLY A 64 11.26 12.93 -1.28
N SER A 65 10.44 13.68 -2.03
CA SER A 65 9.89 14.95 -1.56
C SER A 65 8.39 14.82 -1.21
N GLN A 66 8.03 14.94 0.07
CA GLN A 66 6.64 14.93 0.51
C GLN A 66 5.81 16.04 -0.13
N ARG A 67 6.37 17.25 -0.23
CA ARG A 67 5.73 18.37 -0.92
C ARG A 67 5.39 18.03 -2.37
N THR A 68 6.36 17.46 -3.10
CA THR A 68 6.15 17.02 -4.49
C THR A 68 5.04 15.97 -4.55
N GLN A 69 5.00 15.04 -3.60
CA GLN A 69 3.96 14.03 -3.54
C GLN A 69 2.56 14.64 -3.32
N ASN A 70 2.43 15.60 -2.40
CA ASN A 70 1.18 16.31 -2.15
C ASN A 70 0.68 17.03 -3.43
N ASP A 71 1.58 17.73 -4.13
CA ASP A 71 1.24 18.41 -5.39
C ASP A 71 0.82 17.39 -6.47
N GLN A 72 1.50 16.25 -6.57
CA GLN A 72 1.16 15.17 -7.49
C GLN A 72 -0.23 14.58 -7.25
N VAL A 73 -0.64 14.43 -5.98
CA VAL A 73 -1.99 13.96 -5.65
C VAL A 73 -3.05 14.95 -6.16
N LYS A 74 -2.85 16.24 -5.94
CA LYS A 74 -3.74 17.28 -6.47
C LYS A 74 -3.84 17.23 -8.02
N GLU A 75 -2.69 17.07 -8.67
CA GLU A 75 -2.64 16.96 -10.14
C GLU A 75 -3.37 15.71 -10.65
N LEU A 76 -3.21 14.56 -9.99
CA LEU A 76 -3.87 13.30 -10.36
C LEU A 76 -5.40 13.41 -10.22
N ILE A 77 -5.88 13.99 -9.13
CA ILE A 77 -7.31 14.25 -8.91
C ILE A 77 -7.85 15.21 -9.97
N ASN A 78 -7.16 16.32 -10.22
CA ASN A 78 -7.55 17.30 -11.26
C ASN A 78 -7.54 16.69 -12.67
N ALA A 79 -6.72 15.69 -12.94
CA ALA A 79 -6.71 14.93 -14.18
C ALA A 79 -7.87 13.91 -14.28
N GLY A 80 -8.70 13.78 -13.24
CA GLY A 80 -9.88 12.92 -13.22
C GLY A 80 -9.64 11.52 -12.68
N CYS A 81 -8.53 11.26 -11.98
CA CYS A 81 -8.36 9.99 -11.28
C CYS A 81 -9.47 9.78 -10.26
N ASN A 82 -10.06 8.58 -10.25
CA ASN A 82 -11.14 8.20 -9.35
C ASN A 82 -10.72 7.16 -8.30
N VAL A 83 -9.46 6.78 -8.28
CA VAL A 83 -8.78 6.04 -7.22
C VAL A 83 -7.30 6.43 -7.17
N LEU A 84 -6.76 6.60 -5.97
CA LEU A 84 -5.35 6.88 -5.74
C LEU A 84 -4.65 5.65 -5.14
N CYS A 85 -3.44 5.34 -5.65
CA CYS A 85 -2.51 4.40 -5.03
C CYS A 85 -1.29 5.19 -4.58
N VAL A 86 -1.02 5.23 -3.28
CA VAL A 86 0.01 6.10 -2.69
C VAL A 86 1.04 5.26 -1.93
N ASN A 87 2.30 5.33 -2.38
CA ASN A 87 3.45 4.87 -1.61
C ASN A 87 4.13 6.09 -0.98
N LEU A 88 3.90 6.30 0.31
CA LEU A 88 4.24 7.54 1.02
C LEU A 88 5.75 7.83 1.03
N VAL A 89 6.10 9.11 0.87
CA VAL A 89 7.43 9.62 1.18
C VAL A 89 7.61 9.65 2.70
N ASP A 90 6.69 10.30 3.42
CA ASP A 90 6.66 10.32 4.88
C ASP A 90 5.42 9.58 5.41
N ARG A 91 5.66 8.50 6.17
CA ARG A 91 4.58 7.70 6.77
C ARG A 91 3.85 8.42 7.89
N ALA A 92 4.48 9.42 8.49
CA ALA A 92 3.95 10.19 9.61
C ALA A 92 3.25 11.50 9.18
N ASP A 93 3.27 11.84 7.88
CA ASP A 93 2.65 13.08 7.36
C ASP A 93 1.80 12.86 6.10
N PRO A 94 0.78 11.99 6.14
CA PRO A 94 -0.15 11.78 5.02
C PRO A 94 -1.33 12.75 5.02
N SER A 95 -1.47 13.64 6.02
CA SER A 95 -2.70 14.38 6.30
C SER A 95 -3.17 15.23 5.13
N GLU A 96 -2.28 15.98 4.47
CA GLU A 96 -2.62 16.81 3.31
C GLU A 96 -3.15 15.96 2.14
N ILE A 97 -2.55 14.77 1.91
CA ILE A 97 -2.99 13.83 0.89
C ILE A 97 -4.40 13.31 1.20
N ILE A 98 -4.65 12.94 2.46
CA ILE A 98 -5.94 12.44 2.93
C ILE A 98 -7.01 13.51 2.79
N ASP A 99 -6.73 14.74 3.23
CA ASP A 99 -7.68 15.85 3.19
C ASP A 99 -8.11 16.17 1.76
N VAL A 100 -7.16 16.29 0.84
CA VAL A 100 -7.44 16.57 -0.58
C VAL A 100 -8.25 15.45 -1.23
N ALA A 101 -7.90 14.20 -0.97
CA ALA A 101 -8.62 13.05 -1.52
C ALA A 101 -10.05 12.96 -0.96
N LYS A 102 -10.23 13.22 0.34
CA LYS A 102 -11.53 13.25 1.02
C LYS A 102 -12.41 14.37 0.50
N GLU A 103 -11.87 15.57 0.27
CA GLU A 103 -12.61 16.70 -0.32
C GLU A 103 -13.20 16.36 -1.68
N HIS A 104 -12.50 15.57 -2.49
CA HIS A 104 -12.91 15.16 -3.83
C HIS A 104 -13.57 13.78 -3.89
N ASP A 105 -13.78 13.13 -2.74
CA ASP A 105 -14.35 11.77 -2.63
C ASP A 105 -13.58 10.69 -3.42
N VAL A 106 -12.25 10.83 -3.53
CA VAL A 106 -11.36 9.89 -4.25
C VAL A 106 -10.69 8.95 -3.25
N PRO A 107 -11.02 7.64 -3.21
CA PRO A 107 -10.44 6.70 -2.26
C PRO A 107 -8.93 6.56 -2.44
N ILE A 108 -8.23 6.28 -1.31
CA ILE A 108 -6.80 6.05 -1.31
C ILE A 108 -6.50 4.61 -0.91
N ILE A 109 -5.64 3.96 -1.69
CA ILE A 109 -4.98 2.70 -1.34
C ILE A 109 -3.51 3.04 -1.06
N PHE A 110 -3.14 3.11 0.21
CA PHE A 110 -1.73 3.15 0.59
C PHE A 110 -1.11 1.78 0.34
N PHE A 111 0.11 1.73 -0.15
CA PHE A 111 0.78 0.46 -0.40
C PHE A 111 2.25 0.48 0.03
N ASN A 112 2.75 -0.68 0.45
CA ASN A 112 4.11 -0.93 0.95
C ASN A 112 4.46 -0.14 2.23
N ARG A 113 4.35 1.19 2.22
CA ARG A 113 4.64 2.06 3.36
C ARG A 113 3.34 2.43 4.07
N GLU A 114 3.06 1.74 5.19
CA GLU A 114 1.84 1.90 5.96
C GLU A 114 1.82 3.23 6.70
N PRO A 115 0.75 4.06 6.59
CA PRO A 115 0.55 5.22 7.46
C PRO A 115 0.41 4.79 8.93
N VAL A 116 0.54 5.74 9.84
CA VAL A 116 0.25 5.45 11.26
C VAL A 116 -1.25 5.18 11.46
N ALA A 117 -1.58 4.35 12.45
CA ALA A 117 -2.95 3.88 12.65
C ALA A 117 -3.97 5.01 12.91
N GLU A 118 -3.51 6.13 13.45
CA GLU A 118 -4.31 7.34 13.68
C GLU A 118 -4.79 7.93 12.35
N ASP A 119 -3.91 8.01 11.38
CA ASP A 119 -4.24 8.58 10.07
C ASP A 119 -5.22 7.70 9.31
N MET A 120 -5.08 6.38 9.39
CA MET A 120 -6.00 5.44 8.76
C MET A 120 -7.44 5.52 9.28
N ARG A 121 -7.66 6.14 10.45
CA ARG A 121 -9.00 6.35 11.04
C ARG A 121 -9.65 7.67 10.64
N GLN A 122 -8.96 8.55 9.91
CA GLN A 122 -9.49 9.87 9.55
C GLN A 122 -10.61 9.81 8.51
N TRP A 123 -10.68 8.73 7.76
CA TRP A 123 -11.69 8.54 6.72
C TRP A 123 -11.89 7.05 6.42
N ASP A 124 -13.12 6.65 6.10
CA ASP A 124 -13.53 5.26 5.84
C ASP A 124 -13.18 4.74 4.43
N ARG A 125 -12.64 5.61 3.55
CA ARG A 125 -12.18 5.23 2.21
C ARG A 125 -10.65 5.21 2.09
N LEU A 126 -9.97 4.98 3.20
CA LEU A 126 -8.54 4.72 3.25
C LEU A 126 -8.30 3.21 3.38
N TYR A 127 -7.45 2.69 2.54
CA TYR A 127 -7.09 1.27 2.50
C TYR A 127 -5.58 1.12 2.56
N TYR A 128 -5.10 -0.01 3.05
CA TYR A 128 -3.68 -0.34 3.04
C TYR A 128 -3.45 -1.74 2.47
N VAL A 129 -2.43 -1.88 1.62
CA VAL A 129 -1.93 -3.13 1.08
C VAL A 129 -0.42 -3.20 1.29
N GLY A 130 0.02 -4.15 2.09
CA GLY A 130 1.44 -4.35 2.39
C GLY A 130 1.70 -5.60 3.20
N ALA A 131 2.96 -5.83 3.56
CA ALA A 131 3.37 -6.95 4.40
C ALA A 131 3.05 -6.68 5.89
N ASP A 132 2.75 -7.75 6.64
CA ASP A 132 2.72 -7.69 8.10
C ASP A 132 4.16 -7.71 8.63
N ALA A 133 4.65 -6.54 9.04
CA ALA A 133 6.01 -6.36 9.53
C ALA A 133 6.27 -7.20 10.81
N LYS A 134 5.27 -7.36 11.67
CA LYS A 134 5.40 -8.19 12.88
C LYS A 134 5.55 -9.66 12.53
N GLN A 135 4.72 -10.16 11.61
CA GLN A 135 4.83 -11.54 11.12
C GLN A 135 6.21 -11.77 10.48
N SER A 136 6.68 -10.84 9.66
CA SER A 136 8.01 -10.91 9.04
C SER A 136 9.11 -11.02 10.08
N GLY A 137 9.07 -10.20 11.13
CA GLY A 137 10.04 -10.27 12.24
C GLY A 137 10.00 -11.60 13.00
N VAL A 138 8.80 -12.14 13.26
CA VAL A 138 8.63 -13.45 13.90
C VAL A 138 9.25 -14.55 13.05
N LEU A 139 8.95 -14.60 11.75
CA LEU A 139 9.50 -15.60 10.83
C LEU A 139 11.02 -15.52 10.72
N GLN A 140 11.60 -14.31 10.69
CA GLN A 140 13.06 -14.15 10.73
C GLN A 140 13.67 -14.70 12.03
N GLY A 141 13.04 -14.45 13.18
CA GLY A 141 13.45 -14.98 14.47
C GLY A 141 13.40 -16.52 14.52
N GLU A 142 12.33 -17.11 14.00
CA GLU A 142 12.17 -18.57 13.92
C GLU A 142 13.24 -19.21 13.03
N LEU A 143 13.50 -18.65 11.85
CA LEU A 143 14.58 -19.10 10.96
C LEU A 143 15.95 -18.99 11.62
N ALA A 144 16.24 -17.89 12.32
CA ALA A 144 17.51 -17.73 13.04
C ALA A 144 17.68 -18.80 14.13
N VAL A 145 16.63 -19.08 14.91
CA VAL A 145 16.65 -20.15 15.93
C VAL A 145 16.88 -21.52 15.30
N GLU A 146 16.23 -21.82 14.18
CA GLU A 146 16.41 -23.07 13.47
C GLU A 146 17.86 -23.24 12.97
N MET A 147 18.43 -22.21 12.35
CA MET A 147 19.83 -22.19 11.89
C MET A 147 20.81 -22.41 13.05
N ILE A 148 20.58 -21.76 14.19
CA ILE A 148 21.40 -21.93 15.41
C ILE A 148 21.35 -23.39 15.91
N ARG A 149 20.16 -23.98 15.93
CA ARG A 149 19.99 -25.37 16.39
C ARG A 149 20.66 -26.40 15.47
N GLN A 150 20.68 -26.11 14.17
CA GLN A 150 21.27 -27.03 13.17
C GLN A 150 22.77 -26.86 13.01
N ASN A 151 23.37 -25.79 13.50
CA ASN A 151 24.80 -25.50 13.34
C ASN A 151 25.53 -25.36 14.68
N SER A 152 26.15 -26.45 15.14
CA SER A 152 26.92 -26.48 16.39
C SER A 152 28.20 -25.60 16.36
N GLN A 153 28.60 -25.07 15.18
CA GLN A 153 29.80 -24.25 15.02
C GLN A 153 29.47 -22.74 14.95
N ILE A 154 28.21 -22.34 15.18
CA ILE A 154 27.80 -20.96 15.11
C ILE A 154 28.41 -20.08 16.21
N ASP A 155 28.73 -20.70 17.38
CA ASP A 155 29.52 -20.07 18.43
C ASP A 155 31.01 -20.19 18.09
N HIS A 156 31.53 -19.25 17.31
CA HIS A 156 32.90 -19.26 16.80
C HIS A 156 33.97 -19.15 17.90
N ASN A 157 33.69 -18.39 18.94
CA ASN A 157 34.65 -18.14 20.06
C ASN A 157 34.46 -19.11 21.21
N LYS A 158 33.42 -19.98 21.16
CA LYS A 158 33.11 -21.03 22.18
C LYS A 158 32.88 -20.46 23.58
N ASP A 159 32.28 -19.27 23.67
CA ASP A 159 31.96 -18.64 24.96
C ASP A 159 30.55 -18.98 25.46
N GLY A 160 29.80 -19.81 24.72
CA GLY A 160 28.43 -20.21 25.03
C GLY A 160 27.39 -19.14 24.69
N LYS A 161 27.75 -18.11 23.90
CA LYS A 161 26.86 -17.04 23.46
C LYS A 161 26.85 -16.94 21.94
N ILE A 162 25.70 -16.64 21.42
CA ILE A 162 25.53 -16.35 19.97
C ILE A 162 25.58 -14.84 19.77
N GLN A 163 26.60 -14.38 19.04
CA GLN A 163 26.70 -12.99 18.61
C GLN A 163 25.92 -12.84 17.29
N TYR A 164 25.14 -11.78 17.18
CA TYR A 164 24.39 -11.47 15.97
C TYR A 164 24.37 -9.97 15.67
N VAL A 165 24.13 -9.62 14.44
CA VAL A 165 23.92 -8.24 13.98
C VAL A 165 22.52 -8.15 13.36
N VAL A 166 21.77 -7.14 13.74
CA VAL A 166 20.50 -6.80 13.11
C VAL A 166 20.74 -5.62 12.17
N LEU A 167 20.34 -5.80 10.92
CA LEU A 167 20.27 -4.68 9.96
C LEU A 167 18.88 -4.09 10.08
N GLU A 168 18.82 -2.85 10.54
CA GLU A 168 17.59 -2.08 10.67
C GLU A 168 17.40 -1.20 9.42
N GLY A 169 16.19 -1.20 8.87
CA GLY A 169 15.81 -0.28 7.80
C GLY A 169 15.47 1.11 8.36
N GLU A 170 15.37 2.10 7.49
CA GLU A 170 14.95 3.47 7.80
C GLU A 170 13.47 3.55 8.21
#